data_445815615bf756d87a38121ad4657ca9
#
_entry.id   445815615bf756d87a38121ad4657ca9
#
_cell.length_a   1.000
_cell.length_b   1.000
_cell.length_c   1.000
_cell.angle_alpha   90.00
_cell.angle_beta   90.00
_cell.angle_gamma   90.00
#
_symmetry.space_group_name_H-M   'P 1'
#
loop_
_entity.id
_entity.type
_entity.pdbx_description
1 polymer ?
#
loop_
_entity_poly.entity_id
_entity_poly.type
_entity_poly.pdbx_seq_one_letter_code
_entity_poly.pdbx_strand_id
1 'polypeptide(L)'
;MNKFRLGAVMALLVIVVCAIAGCGTSTVSVADVTYKDMPLQIHNEANVTALNKSTITPAVSGVATYAVKVGDKVTQGQVVATIDTSALQQQLASLQGQLSAAQSYTPAVETTTTTTAPTVSSAQLESARQMREAGNITEKEYNRILERSRPQTVTTTTGGGGGGNGASVAAIEAQIAQVSAQIAASNITAPIAGVVTAIYNEDRQMAIADRPFMLIQQETPMVASLSIPRDAAMKLASPEAKSSIKVSLHVGDSDIPGELTYIDTNQPENVPSVLVKATFNNEKGAIKAGEFYSLTIESSAQAKMLVVPAAAVRENQDGKYVYVLTADNTVDVRVVEVGDEQDGYVSIMTGLNEGEQVITTKGTFELGEKVKVQ
;
A
#
# COMPACT_ATOMS: atom_id res chain seq x y z
N MET A 1 -25.19 -89.75 -18.94
CA MET A 1 -24.52 -89.13 -20.12
C MET A 1 -24.91 -87.62 -20.37
N ASN A 2 -25.55 -86.98 -19.43
CA ASN A 2 -26.07 -85.62 -19.70
C ASN A 2 -25.39 -84.46 -18.88
N LYS A 3 -24.37 -84.72 -18.07
CA LYS A 3 -23.70 -83.64 -17.30
C LYS A 3 -22.45 -83.08 -17.98
N PHE A 4 -21.87 -83.81 -18.96
CA PHE A 4 -20.70 -83.35 -19.70
C PHE A 4 -21.02 -82.42 -20.89
N ARG A 5 -22.26 -82.44 -21.37
CA ARG A 5 -22.67 -81.57 -22.51
C ARG A 5 -23.08 -80.13 -22.12
N LEU A 6 -23.52 -79.95 -20.84
CA LEU A 6 -23.92 -78.67 -20.32
C LEU A 6 -22.72 -77.79 -19.96
N GLY A 7 -21.61 -78.40 -19.51
CA GLY A 7 -20.38 -77.64 -19.22
C GLY A 7 -19.65 -77.12 -20.45
N ALA A 8 -19.69 -77.88 -21.56
CA ALA A 8 -19.04 -77.45 -22.79
C ALA A 8 -19.79 -76.32 -23.53
N VAL A 9 -21.13 -76.28 -23.44
CA VAL A 9 -21.94 -75.17 -24.00
C VAL A 9 -21.82 -73.92 -23.17
N MET A 10 -21.71 -74.00 -21.82
CA MET A 10 -21.52 -72.87 -20.97
C MET A 10 -20.10 -72.24 -21.06
N ALA A 11 -19.06 -73.08 -21.26
CA ALA A 11 -17.70 -72.62 -21.52
C ALA A 11 -17.55 -71.96 -22.89
N LEU A 12 -18.29 -72.43 -23.92
CA LEU A 12 -18.31 -71.79 -25.23
C LEU A 12 -19.07 -70.45 -25.24
N LEU A 13 -20.12 -70.30 -24.42
CA LEU A 13 -20.91 -69.06 -24.29
C LEU A 13 -20.11 -67.97 -23.50
N VAL A 14 -19.28 -68.38 -22.55
CA VAL A 14 -18.37 -67.43 -21.83
C VAL A 14 -17.23 -66.97 -22.76
N ILE A 15 -16.68 -67.84 -23.61
CA ILE A 15 -15.65 -67.44 -24.58
C ILE A 15 -16.22 -66.57 -25.71
N VAL A 16 -17.48 -66.76 -26.12
CA VAL A 16 -18.14 -65.89 -27.11
C VAL A 16 -18.53 -64.52 -26.52
N VAL A 17 -18.85 -64.43 -25.20
CA VAL A 17 -19.11 -63.15 -24.56
C VAL A 17 -17.83 -62.36 -24.28
N CYS A 18 -16.68 -63.02 -24.04
CA CYS A 18 -15.38 -62.32 -23.96
C CYS A 18 -14.81 -61.89 -25.34
N ALA A 19 -15.27 -62.49 -26.43
CA ALA A 19 -14.82 -62.11 -27.79
C ALA A 19 -15.60 -60.94 -28.41
N ILE A 20 -16.65 -60.44 -27.73
CA ILE A 20 -17.43 -59.25 -28.15
C ILE A 20 -17.02 -58.00 -27.34
N ALA A 21 -16.22 -58.12 -26.27
CA ALA A 21 -15.50 -57.02 -25.69
C ALA A 21 -14.34 -56.65 -26.65
N GLY A 22 -14.68 -56.15 -27.83
CA GLY A 22 -13.74 -55.68 -28.78
C GLY A 22 -12.93 -54.50 -28.17
N CYS A 23 -11.64 -54.72 -28.09
CA CYS A 23 -10.68 -53.63 -27.90
C CYS A 23 -10.71 -52.78 -29.20
N GLY A 24 -11.84 -52.11 -29.41
CA GLY A 24 -12.00 -51.13 -30.46
C GLY A 24 -11.43 -49.81 -29.97
N THR A 25 -10.31 -49.40 -30.54
CA THR A 25 -9.84 -48.01 -30.35
C THR A 25 -10.95 -47.05 -30.74
N SER A 26 -11.36 -46.19 -29.81
CA SER A 26 -12.38 -45.16 -30.06
C SER A 26 -11.94 -44.29 -31.25
N THR A 27 -12.84 -44.10 -32.22
CA THR A 27 -12.55 -43.21 -33.37
C THR A 27 -13.01 -41.82 -33.04
N VAL A 28 -12.11 -40.85 -33.14
CA VAL A 28 -12.35 -39.45 -32.78
C VAL A 28 -12.09 -38.48 -33.93
N SER A 29 -12.86 -37.45 -34.03
CA SER A 29 -12.58 -36.28 -34.87
C SER A 29 -11.81 -35.27 -34.03
N VAL A 30 -10.82 -34.66 -34.66
CA VAL A 30 -9.97 -33.65 -34.04
C VAL A 30 -10.05 -32.33 -34.79
N ALA A 31 -9.72 -31.26 -34.11
CA ALA A 31 -9.53 -29.94 -34.70
C ALA A 31 -8.24 -29.32 -34.18
N ASP A 32 -7.54 -28.60 -35.05
CA ASP A 32 -6.35 -27.88 -34.66
C ASP A 32 -6.70 -26.61 -33.88
N VAL A 33 -5.93 -26.34 -32.87
CA VAL A 33 -5.93 -25.07 -32.14
C VAL A 33 -5.27 -24.01 -33.02
N THR A 34 -6.02 -23.04 -33.48
CA THR A 34 -5.55 -22.04 -34.45
C THR A 34 -5.92 -20.62 -34.01
N TYR A 35 -5.23 -19.63 -34.59
CA TYR A 35 -5.62 -18.22 -34.42
C TYR A 35 -6.67 -17.84 -35.46
N LYS A 36 -7.72 -17.14 -35.03
CA LYS A 36 -8.72 -16.49 -35.90
C LYS A 36 -8.86 -15.01 -35.49
N ASP A 37 -9.15 -14.18 -36.50
CA ASP A 37 -9.56 -12.79 -36.26
C ASP A 37 -11.00 -12.81 -35.78
N MET A 38 -11.20 -12.34 -34.54
CA MET A 38 -12.51 -12.23 -33.88
C MET A 38 -12.71 -10.80 -33.40
N PRO A 39 -13.95 -10.28 -33.40
CA PRO A 39 -14.26 -9.04 -32.68
C PRO A 39 -13.79 -9.19 -31.26
N LEU A 40 -13.22 -8.12 -30.74
CA LEU A 40 -12.67 -8.16 -29.40
C LEU A 40 -13.79 -8.05 -28.38
N GLN A 41 -14.27 -9.19 -27.94
CA GLN A 41 -15.15 -9.35 -26.80
C GLN A 41 -14.45 -10.18 -25.75
N ILE A 42 -14.35 -9.66 -24.55
CA ILE A 42 -13.73 -10.34 -23.41
C ILE A 42 -14.77 -10.33 -22.30
N HIS A 43 -15.21 -11.51 -21.93
CA HIS A 43 -16.16 -11.71 -20.85
C HIS A 43 -15.56 -12.68 -19.84
N ASN A 44 -15.13 -12.16 -18.69
CA ASN A 44 -14.48 -12.97 -17.68
C ASN A 44 -14.68 -12.38 -16.29
N GLU A 45 -14.46 -13.18 -15.26
CA GLU A 45 -14.51 -12.72 -13.88
C GLU A 45 -13.28 -11.88 -13.55
N ALA A 46 -13.52 -10.70 -12.97
CA ALA A 46 -12.51 -9.78 -12.53
C ALA A 46 -12.55 -9.60 -11.01
N ASN A 47 -11.39 -9.61 -10.39
CA ASN A 47 -11.27 -9.23 -8.99
C ASN A 47 -11.41 -7.73 -8.84
N VAL A 48 -12.33 -7.28 -8.00
CA VAL A 48 -12.57 -5.86 -7.76
C VAL A 48 -11.97 -5.42 -6.43
N THR A 49 -11.19 -4.36 -6.47
CA THR A 49 -10.52 -3.79 -5.30
C THR A 49 -10.76 -2.29 -5.22
N ALA A 50 -10.60 -1.71 -4.04
CA ALA A 50 -10.56 -0.26 -3.90
C ALA A 50 -9.31 0.30 -4.62
N LEU A 51 -9.47 1.44 -5.29
CA LEU A 51 -8.33 2.12 -5.93
C LEU A 51 -7.25 2.49 -4.91
N ASN A 52 -7.68 3.04 -3.79
CA ASN A 52 -6.79 3.42 -2.70
C ASN A 52 -7.25 2.79 -1.38
N LYS A 53 -6.27 2.34 -0.61
CA LYS A 53 -6.43 1.92 0.77
C LYS A 53 -5.33 2.55 1.60
N SER A 54 -5.64 2.98 2.79
CA SER A 54 -4.67 3.57 3.71
C SER A 54 -4.80 2.95 5.08
N THR A 55 -3.69 2.44 5.57
CA THR A 55 -3.56 1.97 6.96
C THR A 55 -3.05 3.12 7.79
N ILE A 56 -3.82 3.52 8.78
CA ILE A 56 -3.43 4.56 9.73
C ILE A 56 -2.55 3.92 10.80
N THR A 57 -1.39 4.53 11.03
CA THR A 57 -0.45 4.18 12.10
C THR A 57 -0.30 5.39 13.02
N PRO A 58 -0.63 5.30 14.31
CA PRO A 58 -0.44 6.40 15.26
C PRO A 58 1.04 6.71 15.46
N ALA A 59 1.37 7.98 15.67
CA ALA A 59 2.73 8.39 16.05
C ALA A 59 2.99 8.31 17.55
N VAL A 60 1.93 8.22 18.36
CA VAL A 60 2.01 8.13 19.82
C VAL A 60 1.18 6.96 20.33
N SER A 61 1.61 6.36 21.44
CA SER A 61 0.87 5.28 22.11
C SER A 61 0.02 5.81 23.25
N GLY A 62 -1.14 5.20 23.46
CA GLY A 62 -2.02 5.56 24.59
C GLY A 62 -3.42 4.99 24.46
N VAL A 63 -4.27 5.28 25.41
CA VAL A 63 -5.69 4.92 25.36
C VAL A 63 -6.36 5.74 24.27
N ALA A 64 -7.05 5.07 23.34
CA ALA A 64 -7.70 5.69 22.21
C ALA A 64 -9.22 5.72 22.39
N THR A 65 -9.81 6.87 22.10
CA THR A 65 -11.27 7.04 21.98
C THR A 65 -11.62 7.12 20.51
N TYR A 66 -12.42 6.18 20.02
CA TYR A 66 -12.82 6.12 18.61
C TYR A 66 -14.02 7.04 18.35
N ALA A 67 -13.91 7.87 17.30
CA ALA A 67 -15.00 8.74 16.84
C ALA A 67 -15.83 8.05 15.73
N VAL A 68 -15.36 6.91 15.20
CA VAL A 68 -15.96 6.16 14.10
C VAL A 68 -15.92 4.67 14.38
N LYS A 69 -16.76 3.91 13.68
CA LYS A 69 -16.86 2.44 13.74
C LYS A 69 -16.53 1.83 12.38
N VAL A 70 -16.30 0.53 12.35
CA VAL A 70 -16.21 -0.24 11.08
C VAL A 70 -17.52 -0.08 10.31
N GLY A 71 -17.41 0.28 9.04
CA GLY A 71 -18.52 0.58 8.14
C GLY A 71 -18.85 2.08 8.00
N ASP A 72 -18.32 2.95 8.85
CA ASP A 72 -18.58 4.40 8.77
C ASP A 72 -17.80 5.03 7.60
N LYS A 73 -18.46 5.98 6.93
CA LYS A 73 -17.85 6.83 5.90
C LYS A 73 -17.11 7.98 6.55
N VAL A 74 -15.89 8.22 6.07
CA VAL A 74 -15.03 9.32 6.53
C VAL A 74 -14.54 10.17 5.38
N THR A 75 -14.35 11.45 5.65
CA THR A 75 -13.72 12.40 4.70
C THR A 75 -12.25 12.57 5.02
N GLN A 76 -11.46 12.96 4.02
CA GLN A 76 -10.05 13.27 4.23
C GLN A 76 -9.88 14.37 5.29
N GLY A 77 -8.99 14.18 6.25
CA GLY A 77 -8.74 15.11 7.37
C GLY A 77 -9.71 14.98 8.53
N GLN A 78 -10.77 14.16 8.43
CA GLN A 78 -11.70 13.91 9.54
C GLN A 78 -10.99 13.20 10.69
N VAL A 79 -11.22 13.66 11.92
CA VAL A 79 -10.72 12.99 13.12
C VAL A 79 -11.48 11.67 13.30
N VAL A 80 -10.75 10.56 13.31
CA VAL A 80 -11.30 9.19 13.44
C VAL A 80 -11.08 8.60 14.83
N ALA A 81 -10.07 9.08 15.55
CA ALA A 81 -9.83 8.74 16.95
C ALA A 81 -8.98 9.81 17.63
N THR A 82 -9.04 9.85 18.94
CA THR A 82 -8.17 10.70 19.80
C THR A 82 -7.48 9.84 20.84
N ILE A 83 -6.21 10.10 21.06
CA ILE A 83 -5.42 9.43 22.12
C ILE A 83 -5.45 10.32 23.37
N ASP A 84 -5.60 9.73 24.54
CA ASP A 84 -5.55 10.46 25.80
C ASP A 84 -4.20 11.14 25.99
N THR A 85 -4.23 12.46 26.15
CA THR A 85 -3.04 13.31 26.29
C THR A 85 -2.89 13.89 27.69
N SER A 86 -3.68 13.44 28.66
CA SER A 86 -3.69 14.01 30.04
C SER A 86 -2.29 14.08 30.65
N ALA A 87 -1.51 13.01 30.51
CA ALA A 87 -0.12 12.97 31.00
C ALA A 87 0.80 13.95 30.25
N LEU A 88 0.66 14.04 28.92
CA LEU A 88 1.43 14.97 28.10
C LEU A 88 1.09 16.43 28.39
N GLN A 89 -0.18 16.72 28.66
CA GLN A 89 -0.63 18.07 29.05
C GLN A 89 -0.06 18.49 30.43
N GLN A 90 -0.02 17.57 31.41
CA GLN A 90 0.64 17.81 32.70
C GLN A 90 2.14 18.04 32.51
N GLN A 91 2.81 17.27 31.66
CA GLN A 91 4.22 17.46 31.35
C GLN A 91 4.45 18.80 30.65
N LEU A 92 3.62 19.19 29.71
CA LEU A 92 3.68 20.50 29.04
C LEU A 92 3.55 21.64 30.06
N ALA A 93 2.56 21.59 30.96
CA ALA A 93 2.37 22.60 32.00
C ALA A 93 3.59 22.70 32.92
N SER A 94 4.19 21.56 33.30
CA SER A 94 5.42 21.53 34.11
C SER A 94 6.61 22.18 33.38
N LEU A 95 6.81 21.87 32.11
CA LEU A 95 7.87 22.47 31.28
C LEU A 95 7.67 23.99 31.09
N GLN A 96 6.42 24.44 30.92
CA GLN A 96 6.11 25.86 30.82
C GLN A 96 6.40 26.60 32.14
N GLY A 97 6.13 25.95 33.29
CA GLY A 97 6.51 26.46 34.61
C GLY A 97 8.04 26.58 34.74
N GLN A 98 8.78 25.59 34.34
CA GLN A 98 10.26 25.61 34.33
C GLN A 98 10.81 26.69 33.40
N LEU A 99 10.20 26.87 32.22
CA LEU A 99 10.57 27.93 31.28
C LEU A 99 10.39 29.31 31.89
N SER A 100 9.23 29.55 32.53
CA SER A 100 8.94 30.82 33.20
C SER A 100 9.92 31.10 34.33
N ALA A 101 10.27 30.08 35.12
CA ALA A 101 11.27 30.21 36.18
C ALA A 101 12.67 30.49 35.62
N ALA A 102 13.07 29.81 34.54
CA ALA A 102 14.36 30.02 33.88
C ALA A 102 14.48 31.41 33.25
N GLN A 103 13.38 31.93 32.66
CA GLN A 103 13.32 33.25 32.08
C GLN A 103 13.31 34.38 33.15
N SER A 104 12.75 34.12 34.32
CA SER A 104 12.68 35.05 35.47
C SER A 104 14.00 35.12 36.27
N TYR A 105 14.94 34.22 35.99
CA TYR A 105 16.23 34.19 36.66
C TYR A 105 17.07 35.38 36.21
N THR A 106 17.20 36.38 37.11
CA THR A 106 18.16 37.48 36.96
C THR A 106 19.41 37.09 37.71
N PRO A 107 20.55 36.88 37.06
CA PRO A 107 21.78 36.57 37.77
C PRO A 107 22.12 37.74 38.71
N ALA A 108 22.42 37.44 39.98
CA ALA A 108 22.89 38.45 40.91
C ALA A 108 24.19 39.06 40.38
N VAL A 109 24.18 40.36 40.18
CA VAL A 109 25.37 41.11 39.82
C VAL A 109 26.12 41.41 41.12
N GLU A 110 27.20 40.68 41.39
CA GLU A 110 28.07 41.04 42.51
C GLU A 110 28.96 42.22 42.08
N THR A 111 28.72 43.34 42.75
CA THR A 111 29.54 44.53 42.62
C THR A 111 30.53 44.54 43.76
N THR A 112 31.77 44.16 43.52
CA THR A 112 32.81 44.24 44.54
C THR A 112 33.51 45.58 44.40
N THR A 113 33.36 46.40 45.44
CA THR A 113 34.07 47.68 45.53
C THR A 113 35.33 47.50 46.37
N THR A 114 36.48 47.53 45.72
CA THR A 114 37.78 47.44 46.39
C THR A 114 38.39 48.83 46.49
N THR A 115 38.56 49.31 47.70
CA THR A 115 39.26 50.58 47.96
C THR A 115 40.73 50.28 48.23
N THR A 116 41.56 50.68 47.29
CA THR A 116 43.04 50.51 47.46
C THR A 116 43.58 51.62 48.35
N ALA A 117 44.39 51.26 49.36
CA ALA A 117 45.03 52.24 50.24
C ALA A 117 45.92 53.21 49.42
N PRO A 118 46.01 54.47 49.83
CA PRO A 118 46.83 55.44 49.14
C PRO A 118 48.30 55.01 49.08
N THR A 119 48.91 55.15 47.93
CA THR A 119 50.36 54.80 47.73
C THR A 119 51.32 55.81 48.33
N VAL A 120 50.83 56.93 48.78
CA VAL A 120 51.57 58.02 49.42
C VAL A 120 51.04 58.22 50.85
N SER A 121 51.92 58.06 51.88
CA SER A 121 51.53 58.26 53.24
C SER A 121 51.30 59.78 53.56
N SER A 122 50.52 60.04 54.59
CA SER A 122 50.28 61.42 55.09
C SER A 122 51.61 62.18 55.38
N ALA A 123 52.61 61.47 55.91
CA ALA A 123 53.93 62.06 56.20
C ALA A 123 54.67 62.45 54.89
N GLN A 124 54.57 61.62 53.86
CA GLN A 124 55.16 61.92 52.51
C GLN A 124 54.43 63.08 51.84
N LEU A 125 53.12 63.19 52.01
CA LEU A 125 52.35 64.31 51.48
C LEU A 125 52.74 65.60 52.14
N GLU A 126 52.92 65.59 53.51
CA GLU A 126 53.37 66.74 54.23
C GLU A 126 54.76 67.16 53.86
N SER A 127 55.69 66.24 53.72
CA SER A 127 57.04 66.53 53.19
C SER A 127 57.01 67.13 51.78
N ALA A 128 56.17 66.62 50.90
CA ALA A 128 55.98 67.22 49.55
C ALA A 128 55.40 68.64 49.59
N ARG A 129 54.53 68.92 50.56
CA ARG A 129 54.02 70.26 50.76
C ARG A 129 55.12 71.25 51.21
N GLN A 130 55.98 70.84 52.14
CA GLN A 130 57.10 71.62 52.60
C GLN A 130 58.11 71.88 51.44
N MET A 131 58.42 70.83 50.61
CA MET A 131 59.25 70.98 49.42
C MET A 131 58.65 71.97 48.41
N ARG A 132 57.34 71.99 48.21
CA ARG A 132 56.67 72.94 47.35
C ARG A 132 56.81 74.37 47.93
N GLU A 133 56.55 74.54 49.20
CA GLU A 133 56.65 75.84 49.90
C GLU A 133 58.13 76.38 49.89
N ALA A 134 59.11 75.51 49.93
CA ALA A 134 60.55 75.83 49.73
C ALA A 134 60.96 76.10 48.31
N GLY A 135 60.10 75.87 47.30
CA GLY A 135 60.39 76.05 45.90
C GLY A 135 61.19 74.84 45.24
N ASN A 136 61.31 73.74 45.99
CA ASN A 136 62.16 72.59 45.55
C ASN A 136 61.40 71.62 44.61
N ILE A 137 60.08 71.67 44.57
CA ILE A 137 59.24 70.93 43.61
C ILE A 137 58.18 71.87 42.99
N THR A 138 57.78 71.53 41.77
CA THR A 138 56.79 72.31 41.02
C THR A 138 55.37 71.99 41.52
N GLU A 139 54.42 72.90 41.34
CA GLU A 139 53.00 72.69 41.62
C GLU A 139 52.46 71.43 40.89
N LYS A 140 52.90 71.20 39.72
CA LYS A 140 52.52 69.99 38.95
C LYS A 140 53.01 68.69 39.59
N GLU A 141 54.19 68.70 40.14
CA GLU A 141 54.73 67.55 40.87
C GLU A 141 54.01 67.29 42.18
N TYR A 142 53.72 68.34 42.92
CA TYR A 142 52.91 68.28 44.16
C TYR A 142 51.49 67.71 43.88
N ASN A 143 50.84 68.22 42.86
CA ASN A 143 49.49 67.74 42.49
C ASN A 143 49.50 66.25 42.08
N ARG A 144 50.60 65.78 41.46
CA ARG A 144 50.77 64.34 41.15
C ARG A 144 50.90 63.47 42.39
N ILE A 145 51.58 63.98 43.44
CA ILE A 145 51.71 63.33 44.74
C ILE A 145 50.40 63.34 45.48
N LEU A 146 49.69 64.45 45.44
CA LEU A 146 48.38 64.64 46.05
C LEU A 146 47.34 63.66 45.43
N GLU A 147 47.33 63.46 44.12
CA GLU A 147 46.45 62.50 43.49
C GLU A 147 46.77 61.07 43.93
N ARG A 148 48.03 60.71 44.13
CA ARG A 148 48.47 59.41 44.64
C ARG A 148 48.18 59.20 46.12
N SER A 149 47.91 60.24 46.85
CA SER A 149 47.53 60.17 48.29
C SER A 149 46.05 59.99 48.51
N ARG A 150 45.25 60.04 47.42
CA ARG A 150 43.81 59.77 47.49
C ARG A 150 43.55 58.28 47.40
N PRO A 151 42.67 57.67 48.21
CA PRO A 151 42.22 56.32 48.04
C PRO A 151 41.61 56.14 46.66
N GLN A 152 42.07 55.20 45.90
CA GLN A 152 41.46 54.87 44.63
C GLN A 152 40.39 53.75 44.85
N THR A 153 39.18 54.06 44.50
CA THR A 153 38.07 53.07 44.56
C THR A 153 37.92 52.50 43.15
N VAL A 154 38.25 51.23 42.99
CA VAL A 154 37.97 50.47 41.78
C VAL A 154 36.74 49.64 42.00
N THR A 155 35.68 49.98 41.33
CA THR A 155 34.46 49.17 41.34
C THR A 155 34.56 48.18 40.22
N THR A 156 34.79 46.88 40.53
CA THR A 156 34.76 45.82 39.57
C THR A 156 33.38 45.18 39.61
N THR A 157 32.60 45.40 38.57
CA THR A 157 31.33 44.69 38.35
C THR A 157 31.64 43.39 37.67
N THR A 158 31.64 42.28 38.39
CA THR A 158 31.69 40.95 37.78
C THR A 158 30.27 40.58 37.39
N GLY A 159 29.94 40.80 36.12
CA GLY A 159 28.72 40.28 35.56
C GLY A 159 28.76 38.77 35.61
N GLY A 160 27.87 38.14 36.32
CA GLY A 160 27.67 36.69 36.22
C GLY A 160 27.47 36.32 34.76
N GLY A 161 28.34 35.48 34.23
CA GLY A 161 28.29 35.06 32.80
C GLY A 161 26.93 34.48 32.48
N GLY A 162 26.14 35.21 31.69
CA GLY A 162 24.80 34.82 31.22
C GLY A 162 24.80 33.67 30.23
N GLY A 163 25.87 32.84 30.16
CA GLY A 163 25.96 31.70 29.25
C GLY A 163 25.17 30.46 29.68
N GLY A 164 24.80 30.32 30.96
CA GLY A 164 24.11 29.11 31.45
C GLY A 164 22.61 29.09 31.21
N ASN A 165 21.96 30.26 31.29
CA ASN A 165 20.49 30.30 31.20
C ASN A 165 19.96 30.21 29.79
N GLY A 166 20.64 30.78 28.78
CA GLY A 166 20.20 30.70 27.38
C GLY A 166 20.19 29.28 26.83
N ALA A 167 21.18 28.46 27.23
CA ALA A 167 21.23 27.06 26.83
C ALA A 167 20.14 26.22 27.50
N SER A 168 19.85 26.50 28.82
CA SER A 168 18.78 25.80 29.55
C SER A 168 17.40 26.21 29.04
N VAL A 169 17.15 27.47 28.71
CA VAL A 169 15.90 27.97 28.12
C VAL A 169 15.65 27.30 26.77
N ALA A 170 16.65 27.29 25.86
CA ALA A 170 16.54 26.65 24.54
C ALA A 170 16.25 25.13 24.67
N ALA A 171 16.85 24.45 25.64
CA ALA A 171 16.59 23.02 25.87
C ALA A 171 15.15 22.79 26.34
N ILE A 172 14.62 23.64 27.25
CA ILE A 172 13.22 23.53 27.71
C ILE A 172 12.26 23.84 26.57
N GLU A 173 12.54 24.85 25.74
CA GLU A 173 11.73 25.19 24.56
C GLU A 173 11.69 24.04 23.56
N ALA A 174 12.81 23.36 23.33
CA ALA A 174 12.86 22.17 22.48
C ALA A 174 11.99 21.02 23.03
N GLN A 175 12.01 20.80 24.37
CA GLN A 175 11.15 19.81 25.03
C GLN A 175 9.67 20.18 24.94
N ILE A 176 9.32 21.45 25.12
CA ILE A 176 7.95 21.95 24.93
C ILE A 176 7.48 21.71 23.49
N ALA A 177 8.32 22.01 22.51
CA ALA A 177 8.00 21.77 21.10
C ALA A 177 7.78 20.27 20.82
N GLN A 178 8.61 19.39 21.38
CA GLN A 178 8.46 17.95 21.26
C GLN A 178 7.15 17.43 21.89
N VAL A 179 6.84 17.82 23.12
CA VAL A 179 5.61 17.41 23.79
C VAL A 179 4.37 17.98 23.08
N SER A 180 4.45 19.22 22.61
CA SER A 180 3.36 19.84 21.83
C SER A 180 3.10 19.10 20.52
N ALA A 181 4.16 18.65 19.81
CA ALA A 181 4.04 17.84 18.62
C ALA A 181 3.39 16.47 18.91
N GLN A 182 3.71 15.84 20.04
CA GLN A 182 3.07 14.58 20.47
C GLN A 182 1.58 14.79 20.78
N ILE A 183 1.22 15.91 21.45
CA ILE A 183 -0.19 16.28 21.71
C ILE A 183 -0.92 16.52 20.37
N ALA A 184 -0.32 17.20 19.40
CA ALA A 184 -0.93 17.39 18.09
C ALA A 184 -1.12 16.06 17.36
N ALA A 185 -0.16 15.13 17.45
CA ALA A 185 -0.21 13.80 16.85
C ALA A 185 -1.21 12.85 17.53
N SER A 186 -1.78 13.23 18.66
CA SER A 186 -2.82 12.44 19.36
C SER A 186 -4.17 12.46 18.64
N ASN A 187 -4.42 13.46 17.80
CA ASN A 187 -5.59 13.51 16.94
C ASN A 187 -5.31 12.71 15.67
N ILE A 188 -5.88 11.52 15.62
CA ILE A 188 -5.73 10.62 14.47
C ILE A 188 -6.76 11.00 13.40
N THR A 189 -6.30 11.37 12.22
CA THR A 189 -7.14 11.81 11.11
C THR A 189 -7.11 10.82 9.96
N ALA A 190 -8.19 10.78 9.18
CA ALA A 190 -8.28 9.99 7.97
C ALA A 190 -7.40 10.60 6.86
N PRO A 191 -6.41 9.88 6.32
CA PRO A 191 -5.54 10.40 5.26
C PRO A 191 -6.22 10.44 3.89
N ILE A 192 -7.27 9.63 3.70
CA ILE A 192 -8.11 9.56 2.49
C ILE A 192 -9.59 9.55 2.88
N ALA A 193 -10.44 9.97 1.96
CA ALA A 193 -11.89 9.73 2.07
C ALA A 193 -12.20 8.26 1.73
N GLY A 194 -13.14 7.66 2.44
CA GLY A 194 -13.51 6.26 2.23
C GLY A 194 -14.35 5.69 3.37
N VAL A 195 -14.33 4.37 3.49
CA VAL A 195 -15.01 3.62 4.56
C VAL A 195 -13.97 2.98 5.47
N VAL A 196 -14.24 3.01 6.76
CA VAL A 196 -13.46 2.29 7.76
C VAL A 196 -13.76 0.79 7.63
N THR A 197 -12.77 0.01 7.18
CA THR A 197 -12.95 -1.44 6.95
C THR A 197 -12.39 -2.30 8.06
N ALA A 198 -11.47 -1.78 8.86
CA ALA A 198 -10.95 -2.46 10.04
C ALA A 198 -10.47 -1.46 11.10
N ILE A 199 -10.68 -1.81 12.36
CA ILE A 199 -10.11 -1.16 13.53
C ILE A 199 -9.34 -2.24 14.28
N TYR A 200 -8.01 -2.04 14.41
CA TYR A 200 -7.14 -2.99 15.08
C TYR A 200 -7.07 -2.66 16.57
N ASN A 201 -7.07 -3.69 17.44
CA ASN A 201 -7.03 -3.55 18.90
C ASN A 201 -8.22 -2.76 19.52
N GLU A 202 -9.39 -2.78 18.87
CA GLU A 202 -10.61 -2.09 19.36
C GLU A 202 -10.97 -2.56 20.78
N ASP A 203 -10.86 -3.87 21.05
CA ASP A 203 -11.17 -4.46 22.37
C ASP A 203 -10.33 -3.89 23.52
N ARG A 204 -9.12 -3.44 23.23
CA ARG A 204 -8.19 -2.89 24.23
C ARG A 204 -8.22 -1.37 24.31
N GLN A 205 -8.89 -0.72 23.38
CA GLN A 205 -8.89 0.74 23.24
C GLN A 205 -7.48 1.35 23.28
N MET A 206 -6.50 0.66 22.69
CA MET A 206 -5.10 1.05 22.75
C MET A 206 -4.57 1.37 21.35
N ALA A 207 -4.05 2.55 21.16
CA ALA A 207 -3.18 2.92 20.07
C ALA A 207 -1.73 2.60 20.44
N ILE A 208 -1.00 1.98 19.52
CA ILE A 208 0.43 1.67 19.68
C ILE A 208 1.16 2.37 18.54
N ALA A 209 2.16 3.18 18.88
CA ALA A 209 2.97 3.89 17.89
C ALA A 209 3.57 2.92 16.86
N ASP A 210 3.59 3.33 15.60
CA ASP A 210 4.12 2.60 14.46
C ASP A 210 3.46 1.22 14.21
N ARG A 211 2.28 0.98 14.78
CA ARG A 211 1.48 -0.23 14.52
C ARG A 211 0.20 0.10 13.76
N PRO A 212 -0.28 -0.82 12.90
CA PRO A 212 -1.59 -0.67 12.26
C PRO A 212 -2.69 -0.42 13.29
N PHE A 213 -3.44 0.66 13.12
CA PHE A 213 -4.50 1.09 14.02
C PHE A 213 -5.87 1.03 13.38
N MET A 214 -5.99 1.51 12.15
CA MET A 214 -7.25 1.54 11.40
C MET A 214 -6.96 1.42 9.89
N LEU A 215 -7.84 0.72 9.17
CA LEU A 215 -7.79 0.62 7.71
C LEU A 215 -8.97 1.37 7.10
N ILE A 216 -8.68 2.30 6.21
CA ILE A 216 -9.66 3.02 5.41
C ILE A 216 -9.49 2.63 3.96
N GLN A 217 -10.59 2.31 3.30
CA GLN A 217 -10.64 2.00 1.87
C GLN A 217 -11.53 3.00 1.15
N GLN A 218 -11.08 3.45 0.00
CA GLN A 218 -11.87 4.30 -0.87
C GLN A 218 -13.00 3.47 -1.49
N GLU A 219 -14.22 3.99 -1.47
CA GLU A 219 -15.36 3.29 -2.07
C GLU A 219 -15.52 3.58 -3.57
N THR A 220 -15.05 4.73 -4.04
CA THR A 220 -15.16 5.14 -5.44
C THR A 220 -13.92 5.94 -5.84
N PRO A 221 -13.33 5.69 -7.03
CA PRO A 221 -13.67 4.60 -7.94
C PRO A 221 -13.19 3.24 -7.45
N MET A 222 -13.83 2.17 -7.93
CA MET A 222 -13.39 0.79 -7.76
C MET A 222 -12.57 0.36 -8.97
N VAL A 223 -11.66 -0.58 -8.79
CA VAL A 223 -10.79 -1.11 -9.84
C VAL A 223 -11.03 -2.59 -10.00
N ALA A 224 -11.49 -2.98 -11.19
CA ALA A 224 -11.53 -4.37 -11.61
C ALA A 224 -10.22 -4.73 -12.32
N SER A 225 -9.65 -5.89 -11.99
CA SER A 225 -8.41 -6.38 -12.56
C SER A 225 -8.60 -7.78 -13.11
N LEU A 226 -8.17 -8.01 -14.33
CA LEU A 226 -8.15 -9.35 -14.94
C LEU A 226 -6.92 -9.50 -15.84
N SER A 227 -6.57 -10.75 -16.15
CA SER A 227 -5.54 -11.08 -17.13
C SER A 227 -6.21 -11.52 -18.42
N ILE A 228 -5.78 -10.94 -19.55
CA ILE A 228 -6.29 -11.27 -20.88
C ILE A 228 -5.15 -11.72 -21.80
N PRO A 229 -5.42 -12.46 -22.89
CA PRO A 229 -4.40 -12.82 -23.87
C PRO A 229 -3.64 -11.59 -24.37
N ARG A 230 -2.32 -11.76 -24.52
CA ARG A 230 -1.44 -10.67 -24.94
C ARG A 230 -1.90 -9.99 -26.22
N ASP A 231 -2.28 -10.79 -27.26
CA ASP A 231 -2.68 -10.24 -28.54
C ASP A 231 -3.95 -9.39 -28.44
N ALA A 232 -4.91 -9.81 -27.61
CA ALA A 232 -6.11 -9.04 -27.31
C ALA A 232 -5.76 -7.73 -26.60
N ALA A 233 -4.88 -7.79 -25.60
CA ALA A 233 -4.43 -6.61 -24.86
C ALA A 233 -3.69 -5.61 -25.74
N MET A 234 -2.80 -6.07 -26.61
CA MET A 234 -2.08 -5.21 -27.56
C MET A 234 -3.02 -4.55 -28.56
N LYS A 235 -4.07 -5.28 -28.99
CA LYS A 235 -5.09 -4.70 -29.86
C LYS A 235 -5.94 -3.66 -29.13
N LEU A 236 -6.36 -3.92 -27.88
CA LEU A 236 -7.05 -2.93 -27.05
C LEU A 236 -6.20 -1.66 -26.84
N ALA A 237 -4.88 -1.80 -26.76
CA ALA A 237 -3.97 -0.66 -26.61
C ALA A 237 -3.82 0.16 -27.91
N SER A 238 -4.27 -0.36 -29.07
CA SER A 238 -4.15 0.33 -30.36
C SER A 238 -5.04 1.58 -30.41
N PRO A 239 -4.64 2.62 -31.16
CA PRO A 239 -5.46 3.83 -31.31
C PRO A 239 -6.85 3.56 -31.88
N GLU A 240 -6.96 2.57 -32.78
CA GLU A 240 -8.23 2.19 -33.43
C GLU A 240 -9.22 1.60 -32.42
N ALA A 241 -8.73 0.74 -31.51
CA ALA A 241 -9.57 0.13 -30.47
C ALA A 241 -10.03 1.14 -29.42
N LYS A 242 -9.13 2.04 -29.00
CA LYS A 242 -9.41 2.99 -27.91
C LYS A 242 -10.70 3.81 -28.07
N SER A 243 -11.05 4.16 -29.30
CA SER A 243 -12.26 4.96 -29.59
C SER A 243 -13.55 4.15 -29.48
N SER A 244 -13.48 2.82 -29.50
CA SER A 244 -14.63 1.93 -29.51
C SER A 244 -14.76 1.02 -28.29
N ILE A 245 -13.81 1.13 -27.33
CA ILE A 245 -13.83 0.32 -26.10
C ILE A 245 -15.05 0.68 -25.26
N LYS A 246 -15.83 -0.34 -24.94
CA LYS A 246 -16.88 -0.30 -23.92
C LYS A 246 -16.50 -1.28 -22.82
N VAL A 247 -16.63 -0.84 -21.59
CA VAL A 247 -16.36 -1.67 -20.41
C VAL A 247 -17.59 -1.64 -19.53
N SER A 248 -18.04 -2.79 -19.10
CA SER A 248 -19.15 -2.92 -18.15
C SER A 248 -18.84 -3.99 -17.12
N LEU A 249 -19.31 -3.77 -15.88
CA LEU A 249 -19.24 -4.70 -14.78
C LEU A 249 -20.66 -5.14 -14.41
N HIS A 250 -20.93 -6.43 -14.45
CA HIS A 250 -22.24 -6.98 -14.11
C HIS A 250 -22.34 -7.14 -12.59
N VAL A 251 -23.27 -6.39 -11.98
CA VAL A 251 -23.51 -6.37 -10.54
C VAL A 251 -24.99 -6.61 -10.25
N GLY A 252 -25.33 -7.80 -9.78
CA GLY A 252 -26.72 -8.23 -9.65
C GLY A 252 -27.41 -8.27 -11.01
N ASP A 253 -28.47 -7.50 -11.19
CA ASP A 253 -29.23 -7.40 -12.45
C ASP A 253 -28.86 -6.16 -13.30
N SER A 254 -27.73 -5.52 -13.02
CA SER A 254 -27.34 -4.25 -13.65
C SER A 254 -25.92 -4.28 -14.17
N ASP A 255 -25.72 -3.68 -15.34
CA ASP A 255 -24.41 -3.42 -15.91
C ASP A 255 -23.95 -2.01 -15.54
N ILE A 256 -22.86 -1.90 -14.82
CA ILE A 256 -22.26 -0.63 -14.43
C ILE A 256 -21.16 -0.30 -15.46
N PRO A 257 -21.31 0.81 -16.19
CA PRO A 257 -20.28 1.22 -17.16
C PRO A 257 -18.99 1.65 -16.45
N GLY A 258 -17.86 1.34 -17.08
CA GLY A 258 -16.53 1.67 -16.59
C GLY A 258 -15.63 2.17 -17.70
N GLU A 259 -14.40 2.44 -17.32
CA GLU A 259 -13.34 2.90 -18.22
C GLU A 259 -12.11 2.00 -18.09
N LEU A 260 -11.54 1.58 -19.23
CA LEU A 260 -10.28 0.86 -19.27
C LEU A 260 -9.13 1.84 -18.99
N THR A 261 -8.51 1.72 -17.82
CA THR A 261 -7.51 2.69 -17.35
C THR A 261 -6.07 2.21 -17.47
N TYR A 262 -5.86 0.90 -17.55
CA TYR A 262 -4.51 0.35 -17.61
C TYR A 262 -4.46 -0.94 -18.41
N ILE A 263 -3.45 -1.04 -19.27
CA ILE A 263 -3.07 -2.27 -19.99
C ILE A 263 -1.55 -2.41 -19.81
N ASP A 264 -1.09 -3.54 -19.29
CA ASP A 264 0.33 -3.81 -19.10
C ASP A 264 0.99 -4.24 -20.40
N THR A 265 1.39 -3.28 -21.21
CA THR A 265 2.05 -3.50 -22.50
C THR A 265 3.56 -3.78 -22.41
N ASN A 266 4.14 -3.64 -21.21
CA ASN A 266 5.60 -3.74 -20.99
C ASN A 266 6.09 -5.15 -20.63
N GLN A 267 5.20 -6.13 -20.64
CA GLN A 267 5.58 -7.53 -20.37
C GLN A 267 6.44 -8.11 -21.50
N PRO A 268 7.40 -9.01 -21.19
CA PRO A 268 8.18 -9.74 -22.20
C PRO A 268 7.27 -10.51 -23.18
N GLU A 269 7.74 -10.71 -24.41
CA GLU A 269 6.96 -11.38 -25.47
C GLU A 269 6.54 -12.82 -25.14
N ASN A 270 7.30 -13.50 -24.31
CA ASN A 270 7.01 -14.87 -23.87
C ASN A 270 5.91 -14.98 -22.81
N VAL A 271 5.35 -13.86 -22.35
CA VAL A 271 4.22 -13.86 -21.41
C VAL A 271 2.91 -13.94 -22.20
N PRO A 272 2.13 -15.02 -22.05
CA PRO A 272 0.95 -15.27 -22.89
C PRO A 272 -0.25 -14.38 -22.53
N SER A 273 -0.32 -13.90 -21.28
CA SER A 273 -1.41 -13.05 -20.80
C SER A 273 -0.87 -11.82 -20.08
N VAL A 274 -1.60 -10.72 -20.15
CA VAL A 274 -1.22 -9.45 -19.54
C VAL A 274 -2.36 -8.89 -18.68
N LEU A 275 -1.98 -8.19 -17.63
CA LEU A 275 -2.93 -7.56 -16.71
C LEU A 275 -3.56 -6.33 -17.36
N VAL A 276 -4.88 -6.25 -17.25
CA VAL A 276 -5.66 -5.07 -17.56
C VAL A 276 -6.44 -4.61 -16.33
N LYS A 277 -6.70 -3.30 -16.23
CA LYS A 277 -7.49 -2.72 -15.16
C LYS A 277 -8.51 -1.76 -15.73
N ALA A 278 -9.71 -1.85 -15.20
CA ALA A 278 -10.81 -0.94 -15.49
C ALA A 278 -11.31 -0.29 -14.20
N THR A 279 -11.72 0.95 -14.29
CA THR A 279 -12.27 1.72 -13.16
C THR A 279 -13.77 1.91 -13.32
N PHE A 280 -14.47 1.86 -12.18
CA PHE A 280 -15.93 1.94 -12.10
C PHE A 280 -16.34 2.95 -11.03
N ASN A 281 -17.30 3.80 -11.35
CA ASN A 281 -17.92 4.64 -10.35
C ASN A 281 -18.81 3.79 -9.42
N ASN A 282 -18.64 3.95 -8.12
CA ASN A 282 -19.36 3.18 -7.10
C ASN A 282 -20.06 4.09 -6.07
N GLU A 283 -20.56 5.25 -6.48
CA GLU A 283 -21.24 6.18 -5.54
C GLU A 283 -22.41 5.55 -4.80
N LYS A 284 -23.08 4.59 -5.44
CA LYS A 284 -24.20 3.85 -4.86
C LYS A 284 -23.77 2.72 -3.91
N GLY A 285 -22.48 2.40 -3.83
CA GLY A 285 -21.95 1.32 -2.98
C GLY A 285 -22.37 -0.09 -3.42
N ALA A 286 -22.75 -0.27 -4.70
CA ALA A 286 -23.20 -1.55 -5.23
C ALA A 286 -22.03 -2.55 -5.41
N ILE A 287 -20.85 -2.04 -5.71
CA ILE A 287 -19.62 -2.83 -5.94
C ILE A 287 -18.88 -2.97 -4.60
N LYS A 288 -18.57 -4.20 -4.19
CA LYS A 288 -17.83 -4.47 -2.96
C LYS A 288 -16.39 -4.88 -3.28
N ALA A 289 -15.44 -4.31 -2.53
CA ALA A 289 -14.04 -4.67 -2.65
C ALA A 289 -13.77 -6.09 -2.16
N GLY A 290 -12.96 -6.83 -2.90
CA GLY A 290 -12.60 -8.22 -2.59
C GLY A 290 -13.53 -9.25 -3.20
N GLU A 291 -14.61 -8.83 -3.86
CA GLU A 291 -15.52 -9.71 -4.59
C GLU A 291 -15.11 -9.83 -6.06
N PHE A 292 -15.58 -10.91 -6.70
CA PHE A 292 -15.44 -11.14 -8.12
C PHE A 292 -16.74 -10.78 -8.82
N TYR A 293 -16.61 -10.13 -9.95
CA TYR A 293 -17.74 -9.72 -10.79
C TYR A 293 -17.44 -10.02 -12.25
N SER A 294 -18.46 -10.32 -13.01
CA SER A 294 -18.33 -10.51 -14.45
C SER A 294 -18.02 -9.17 -15.12
N LEU A 295 -16.87 -9.09 -15.75
CA LEU A 295 -16.37 -7.92 -16.49
C LEU A 295 -16.47 -8.19 -17.98
N THR A 296 -17.10 -7.29 -18.71
CA THR A 296 -17.19 -7.33 -20.18
C THR A 296 -16.40 -6.17 -20.76
N ILE A 297 -15.49 -6.47 -21.68
CA ILE A 297 -14.76 -5.49 -22.49
C ILE A 297 -15.07 -5.76 -23.95
N GLU A 298 -15.67 -4.80 -24.62
CA GLU A 298 -16.04 -4.87 -26.03
C GLU A 298 -15.27 -3.83 -26.84
N SER A 299 -14.84 -4.19 -28.04
CA SER A 299 -14.28 -3.27 -29.02
C SER A 299 -14.64 -3.71 -30.43
N SER A 300 -14.89 -2.78 -31.33
CA SER A 300 -15.08 -3.07 -32.75
C SER A 300 -13.78 -3.50 -33.45
N ALA A 301 -12.62 -3.39 -32.79
CA ALA A 301 -11.36 -3.87 -33.32
C ALA A 301 -11.32 -5.41 -33.34
N GLN A 302 -10.77 -5.98 -34.41
CA GLN A 302 -10.55 -7.42 -34.48
C GLN A 302 -9.18 -7.77 -33.90
N ALA A 303 -9.12 -8.85 -33.12
CA ALA A 303 -7.89 -9.40 -32.57
C ALA A 303 -7.73 -10.87 -32.98
N LYS A 304 -6.49 -11.28 -33.12
CA LYS A 304 -6.16 -12.70 -33.29
C LYS A 304 -6.34 -13.40 -31.94
N MET A 305 -7.35 -14.27 -31.89
CA MET A 305 -7.64 -15.05 -30.69
C MET A 305 -7.32 -16.52 -30.97
N LEU A 306 -6.70 -17.20 -30.03
CA LEU A 306 -6.53 -18.64 -30.07
C LEU A 306 -7.91 -19.28 -29.87
N VAL A 307 -8.35 -20.11 -30.82
CA VAL A 307 -9.71 -20.65 -30.81
C VAL A 307 -9.73 -22.16 -31.01
N VAL A 308 -10.79 -22.76 -30.45
CA VAL A 308 -11.17 -24.16 -30.73
C VAL A 308 -12.66 -24.20 -31.09
N PRO A 309 -13.10 -25.22 -31.84
CA PRO A 309 -14.54 -25.42 -32.04
C PRO A 309 -15.25 -25.57 -30.72
N ALA A 310 -16.42 -24.96 -30.57
CA ALA A 310 -17.22 -25.03 -29.33
C ALA A 310 -17.52 -26.49 -28.93
N ALA A 311 -17.64 -27.39 -29.90
CA ALA A 311 -17.84 -28.83 -29.67
C ALA A 311 -16.67 -29.51 -28.91
N ALA A 312 -15.49 -28.92 -28.87
CA ALA A 312 -14.33 -29.48 -28.16
C ALA A 312 -14.33 -29.11 -26.69
N VAL A 313 -14.97 -28.01 -26.31
CA VAL A 313 -15.02 -27.54 -24.92
C VAL A 313 -16.05 -28.31 -24.12
N ARG A 314 -15.66 -28.77 -22.95
CA ARG A 314 -16.50 -29.52 -22.01
C ARG A 314 -16.47 -28.84 -20.66
N GLU A 315 -17.46 -29.17 -19.84
CA GLU A 315 -17.62 -28.62 -18.51
C GLU A 315 -17.87 -29.74 -17.50
N ASN A 316 -17.26 -29.63 -16.32
CA ASN A 316 -17.50 -30.49 -15.17
C ASN A 316 -17.57 -29.62 -13.90
N GLN A 317 -17.57 -30.26 -12.72
CA GLN A 317 -17.62 -29.55 -11.44
C GLN A 317 -16.35 -28.71 -11.15
N ASP A 318 -15.24 -29.04 -11.79
CA ASP A 318 -13.94 -28.37 -11.63
C ASP A 318 -13.72 -27.24 -12.64
N GLY A 319 -14.63 -27.07 -13.61
CA GLY A 319 -14.57 -26.04 -14.65
C GLY A 319 -14.58 -26.57 -16.07
N LYS A 320 -14.13 -25.73 -17.01
CA LYS A 320 -14.08 -26.08 -18.44
C LYS A 320 -12.77 -26.77 -18.78
N TYR A 321 -12.88 -27.80 -19.61
CA TYR A 321 -11.73 -28.61 -20.03
C TYR A 321 -11.88 -29.06 -21.49
N VAL A 322 -10.78 -29.49 -22.08
CA VAL A 322 -10.72 -30.11 -23.39
C VAL A 322 -9.95 -31.41 -23.36
N TYR A 323 -10.23 -32.30 -24.31
CA TYR A 323 -9.37 -33.44 -24.58
C TYR A 323 -8.37 -33.06 -25.66
N VAL A 324 -7.09 -33.16 -25.36
CA VAL A 324 -5.98 -32.91 -26.27
C VAL A 324 -5.44 -34.25 -26.80
N LEU A 325 -5.21 -34.35 -28.09
CA LEU A 325 -4.56 -35.50 -28.67
C LEU A 325 -3.04 -35.33 -28.60
N THR A 326 -2.38 -36.29 -27.97
CA THR A 326 -0.90 -36.30 -27.93
C THR A 326 -0.31 -36.89 -29.23
N ALA A 327 0.99 -36.72 -29.45
CA ALA A 327 1.71 -37.28 -30.60
C ALA A 327 1.62 -38.82 -30.70
N ASP A 328 1.38 -39.51 -29.58
CA ASP A 328 1.24 -40.98 -29.51
C ASP A 328 -0.21 -41.45 -29.73
N ASN A 329 -1.09 -40.57 -30.17
CA ASN A 329 -2.54 -40.78 -30.30
C ASN A 329 -3.21 -41.22 -28.99
N THR A 330 -2.78 -40.67 -27.88
CA THR A 330 -3.41 -40.81 -26.57
C THR A 330 -4.12 -39.54 -26.14
N VAL A 331 -5.15 -39.71 -25.36
CA VAL A 331 -5.95 -38.59 -24.84
C VAL A 331 -5.29 -37.98 -23.60
N ASP A 332 -5.07 -36.67 -23.64
CA ASP A 332 -4.74 -35.85 -22.45
C ASP A 332 -5.94 -35.00 -22.06
N VAL A 333 -6.11 -34.71 -20.77
CA VAL A 333 -7.20 -33.87 -20.26
C VAL A 333 -6.60 -32.58 -19.78
N ARG A 334 -7.03 -31.46 -20.34
CA ARG A 334 -6.48 -30.15 -19.98
C ARG A 334 -7.58 -29.16 -19.60
N VAL A 335 -7.46 -28.59 -18.40
CA VAL A 335 -8.31 -27.50 -17.96
C VAL A 335 -7.96 -26.25 -18.76
N VAL A 336 -8.99 -25.56 -19.23
CA VAL A 336 -8.86 -24.36 -20.05
C VAL A 336 -9.70 -23.23 -19.47
N GLU A 337 -9.16 -22.04 -19.57
CA GLU A 337 -9.93 -20.82 -19.36
C GLU A 337 -10.40 -20.34 -20.74
N VAL A 338 -11.70 -20.17 -20.88
CA VAL A 338 -12.32 -19.81 -22.16
C VAL A 338 -12.87 -18.39 -22.09
N GLY A 339 -12.87 -17.70 -23.23
CA GLY A 339 -13.61 -16.47 -23.44
C GLY A 339 -14.90 -16.72 -24.20
N ASP A 340 -15.29 -15.75 -25.03
CA ASP A 340 -16.57 -15.78 -25.74
C ASP A 340 -16.61 -16.78 -26.87
N GLU A 341 -17.84 -17.28 -27.14
CA GLU A 341 -18.16 -18.12 -28.28
C GLU A 341 -18.71 -17.26 -29.42
N GLN A 342 -18.11 -17.39 -30.59
CA GLN A 342 -18.59 -16.73 -31.78
C GLN A 342 -18.39 -17.64 -33.02
N ASP A 343 -19.37 -17.67 -33.92
CA ASP A 343 -19.36 -18.46 -35.15
C ASP A 343 -19.02 -19.95 -34.96
N GLY A 344 -19.41 -20.52 -33.78
CA GLY A 344 -19.14 -21.91 -33.43
C GLY A 344 -17.71 -22.19 -32.97
N TYR A 345 -16.93 -21.15 -32.68
CA TYR A 345 -15.61 -21.21 -32.05
C TYR A 345 -15.60 -20.52 -30.71
N VAL A 346 -14.86 -21.08 -29.77
CA VAL A 346 -14.64 -20.53 -28.45
C VAL A 346 -13.22 -20.02 -28.35
N SER A 347 -13.02 -18.81 -27.87
CA SER A 347 -11.69 -18.26 -27.63
C SER A 347 -11.08 -18.90 -26.38
N ILE A 348 -9.78 -19.19 -26.44
CA ILE A 348 -9.01 -19.78 -25.34
C ILE A 348 -8.13 -18.71 -24.72
N MET A 349 -8.36 -18.45 -23.45
CA MET A 349 -7.60 -17.47 -22.67
C MET A 349 -6.29 -18.09 -22.14
N THR A 350 -6.38 -19.30 -21.60
CA THR A 350 -5.23 -20.07 -21.10
C THR A 350 -5.48 -21.57 -21.25
N GLY A 351 -4.39 -22.36 -21.25
CA GLY A 351 -4.45 -23.83 -21.20
C GLY A 351 -4.10 -24.56 -22.48
N LEU A 352 -4.06 -23.89 -23.65
CA LEU A 352 -3.68 -24.47 -24.95
C LEU A 352 -2.63 -23.63 -25.67
N ASN A 353 -1.94 -24.29 -26.62
CA ASN A 353 -0.99 -23.66 -27.53
C ASN A 353 -1.44 -23.83 -28.96
N GLU A 354 -0.99 -22.95 -29.86
CA GLU A 354 -1.22 -23.09 -31.30
C GLU A 354 -0.65 -24.42 -31.83
N GLY A 355 -1.41 -25.07 -32.72
CA GLY A 355 -1.02 -26.34 -33.36
C GLY A 355 -1.30 -27.58 -32.53
N GLU A 356 -1.79 -27.46 -31.28
CA GLU A 356 -2.32 -28.61 -30.55
C GLU A 356 -3.62 -29.11 -31.18
N GLN A 357 -3.91 -30.40 -31.06
CA GLN A 357 -5.14 -31.00 -31.58
C GLN A 357 -6.11 -31.29 -30.44
N VAL A 358 -7.34 -30.80 -30.58
CA VAL A 358 -8.42 -31.05 -29.60
C VAL A 358 -9.48 -31.97 -30.18
N ILE A 359 -10.02 -32.85 -29.33
CA ILE A 359 -11.05 -33.83 -29.73
C ILE A 359 -12.41 -33.14 -29.74
N THR A 360 -13.07 -33.17 -30.88
CA THR A 360 -14.42 -32.61 -31.09
C THR A 360 -15.54 -33.64 -30.95
N THR A 361 -15.22 -34.92 -31.01
CA THR A 361 -16.19 -36.02 -30.86
C THR A 361 -16.83 -36.03 -29.49
N LYS A 362 -18.15 -36.07 -29.43
CA LYS A 362 -18.90 -36.17 -28.14
C LYS A 362 -18.61 -37.52 -27.50
N GLY A 363 -18.34 -37.54 -26.24
CA GLY A 363 -18.06 -38.74 -25.42
C GLY A 363 -17.16 -38.43 -24.25
N THR A 364 -16.98 -39.38 -23.36
CA THR A 364 -16.02 -39.31 -22.25
C THR A 364 -14.85 -40.22 -22.58
N PHE A 365 -13.67 -39.68 -22.45
CA PHE A 365 -12.41 -40.41 -22.72
C PHE A 365 -11.61 -40.47 -21.43
N GLU A 366 -10.86 -41.57 -21.24
CA GLU A 366 -9.97 -41.69 -20.10
C GLU A 366 -8.58 -41.10 -20.41
N LEU A 367 -7.92 -40.58 -19.37
CA LEU A 367 -6.54 -40.12 -19.54
C LEU A 367 -5.63 -41.25 -20.00
N GLY A 368 -4.90 -41.02 -21.07
CA GLY A 368 -4.02 -42.03 -21.69
C GLY A 368 -4.74 -43.03 -22.61
N GLU A 369 -6.06 -42.91 -22.82
CA GLU A 369 -6.80 -43.75 -23.76
C GLU A 369 -6.24 -43.59 -25.17
N LYS A 370 -5.96 -44.74 -25.86
CA LYS A 370 -5.56 -44.70 -27.25
C LYS A 370 -6.77 -44.55 -28.15
N VAL A 371 -6.72 -43.56 -29.02
CA VAL A 371 -7.78 -43.25 -29.99
C VAL A 371 -7.27 -43.30 -31.41
N LYS A 372 -8.17 -43.43 -32.36
CA LYS A 372 -7.87 -43.38 -33.81
C LYS A 372 -8.52 -42.13 -34.38
N VAL A 373 -7.72 -41.29 -35.02
CA VAL A 373 -8.23 -40.11 -35.75
C VAL A 373 -8.97 -40.56 -36.99
N GLN A 374 -10.14 -39.97 -37.20
CA GLN A 374 -10.98 -40.27 -38.39
C GLN A 374 -10.45 -39.57 -39.64
#